data_1a7ee8cf3f07d410df8126225290a7d5
#
_entry.id   1a7ee8cf3f07d410df8126225290a7d5
#
_cell.length_a   1.000
_cell.length_b   1.000
_cell.length_c   1.000
_cell.angle_alpha   90.00
_cell.angle_beta   90.00
_cell.angle_gamma   90.00
#
_symmetry.space_group_name_H-M   'P 1'
#
loop_
_entity.id
_entity.type
_entity.pdbx_description
1 polymer ?
#
loop_
_entity_poly.entity_id
_entity_poly.type
_entity_poly.pdbx_seq_one_letter_code
_entity_poly.pdbx_strand_id
1 'polypeptide(L)'
;MHLSIVVPTYNEAPNIAELVRRVTTETAGIDAEIVFVDDSTDDTPDVIAAVAAEATIPVRLIHRARRTGGLGGAVLEGIAAAAADACLVMDGDLQHPPEEIPALYARFLQGDVDVVIASRYAGDGTSAGLAGRTRVMVSKASTALTRAMFPIRLKDVSDPMTGFFLIDRRALDAETLRPRGFKILLEILARKNLRVAEVPFEFADRHAGDSKASVRQGLHFLTQLTALRFGKMSLFAVIGGLGALANVALVWALTHLGVNYLIAAIVASEVTIIGNFLLQERFVFHDMKGAASGVWSRFAKSFTFNNAELLIRIPIVALMVNTGHISAVIATAITLVVAFIVRFVFHSLVVYAPRKAGAPVSAGRRFVDELDAQAMSPGEL
;
A
#
# COMPACT_ATOMS: atom_id res chain seq x y z
N MET A 1 11.44 -23.44 -18.95
CA MET A 1 10.41 -22.38 -19.01
C MET A 1 11.11 -21.05 -18.98
N HIS A 2 10.82 -20.17 -19.95
CA HIS A 2 11.49 -18.87 -20.07
C HIS A 2 10.59 -17.70 -19.68
N LEU A 3 9.24 -17.88 -19.73
CA LEU A 3 8.27 -16.84 -19.40
C LEU A 3 7.07 -17.46 -18.67
N SER A 4 6.68 -16.89 -17.52
CA SER A 4 5.43 -17.21 -16.84
C SER A 4 4.49 -16.00 -16.90
N ILE A 5 3.29 -16.21 -17.43
CA ILE A 5 2.27 -15.16 -17.54
C ILE A 5 1.29 -15.35 -16.39
N VAL A 6 1.30 -14.43 -15.45
CA VAL A 6 0.47 -14.43 -14.24
C VAL A 6 -0.79 -13.60 -14.48
N VAL A 7 -1.94 -14.24 -14.38
CA VAL A 7 -3.25 -13.63 -14.65
C VAL A 7 -4.13 -13.76 -13.40
N PRO A 8 -4.28 -12.70 -12.60
CA PRO A 8 -5.26 -12.70 -11.53
C PRO A 8 -6.67 -12.59 -12.10
N THR A 9 -7.58 -13.44 -11.64
CA THR A 9 -8.98 -13.47 -12.10
C THR A 9 -9.99 -13.30 -10.97
N TYR A 10 -11.10 -12.64 -11.30
CA TYR A 10 -12.27 -12.51 -10.44
C TYR A 10 -13.54 -12.34 -11.28
N ASN A 11 -14.31 -13.43 -11.48
CA ASN A 11 -15.52 -13.47 -12.31
C ASN A 11 -15.23 -12.98 -13.75
N GLU A 12 -14.34 -13.70 -14.44
CA GLU A 12 -13.85 -13.37 -15.78
C GLU A 12 -14.09 -14.54 -16.79
N ALA A 13 -14.98 -15.49 -16.46
CA ALA A 13 -15.29 -16.66 -17.29
C ALA A 13 -15.43 -16.36 -18.80
N PRO A 14 -16.14 -15.28 -19.23
CA PRO A 14 -16.30 -14.99 -20.66
C PRO A 14 -15.00 -14.62 -21.40
N ASN A 15 -13.98 -14.22 -20.67
CA ASN A 15 -12.72 -13.71 -21.25
C ASN A 15 -11.64 -14.79 -21.36
N ILE A 16 -11.73 -15.91 -20.60
CA ILE A 16 -10.65 -16.86 -20.41
C ILE A 16 -10.23 -17.55 -21.72
N ALA A 17 -11.18 -18.06 -22.50
CA ALA A 17 -10.87 -18.80 -23.72
C ALA A 17 -10.14 -17.93 -24.75
N GLU A 18 -10.63 -16.69 -24.95
CA GLU A 18 -10.00 -15.75 -25.88
C GLU A 18 -8.63 -15.28 -25.38
N LEU A 19 -8.48 -15.06 -24.07
CA LEU A 19 -7.19 -14.71 -23.47
C LEU A 19 -6.15 -15.80 -23.72
N VAL A 20 -6.46 -17.07 -23.40
CA VAL A 20 -5.55 -18.19 -23.59
C VAL A 20 -5.20 -18.35 -25.06
N ARG A 21 -6.18 -18.25 -25.97
CA ARG A 21 -5.95 -18.32 -27.42
C ARG A 21 -4.97 -17.25 -27.89
N ARG A 22 -5.19 -15.98 -27.53
CA ARG A 22 -4.32 -14.86 -27.95
C ARG A 22 -2.95 -14.96 -27.32
N VAL A 23 -2.84 -15.24 -26.01
CA VAL A 23 -1.54 -15.44 -25.35
C VAL A 23 -0.75 -16.57 -26.01
N THR A 24 -1.40 -17.70 -26.30
CA THR A 24 -0.75 -18.82 -26.97
C THR A 24 -0.21 -18.44 -28.36
N THR A 25 -0.97 -17.62 -29.10
CA THR A 25 -0.55 -17.14 -30.43
C THR A 25 0.66 -16.23 -30.31
N GLU A 26 0.65 -15.26 -29.38
CA GLU A 26 1.70 -14.27 -29.24
C GLU A 26 2.98 -14.81 -28.58
N THR A 27 2.86 -15.94 -27.87
CA THR A 27 4.01 -16.61 -27.27
C THR A 27 4.53 -17.78 -28.14
N ALA A 28 4.07 -17.88 -29.39
CA ALA A 28 4.58 -18.90 -30.32
C ALA A 28 6.12 -18.81 -30.46
N GLY A 29 6.82 -19.89 -30.12
CA GLY A 29 8.29 -19.96 -30.10
C GLY A 29 8.95 -19.54 -28.81
N ILE A 30 8.17 -19.10 -27.80
CA ILE A 30 8.62 -18.85 -26.43
C ILE A 30 8.18 -20.04 -25.56
N ASP A 31 9.08 -20.62 -24.79
CA ASP A 31 8.73 -21.66 -23.82
C ASP A 31 8.01 -20.97 -22.61
N ALA A 32 6.70 -20.85 -22.71
CA ALA A 32 5.85 -20.06 -21.79
C ALA A 32 4.79 -20.91 -21.07
N GLU A 33 4.32 -20.44 -19.92
CA GLU A 33 3.12 -20.94 -19.22
C GLU A 33 2.17 -19.79 -18.87
N ILE A 34 0.90 -20.13 -18.64
CA ILE A 34 -0.07 -19.23 -18.02
C ILE A 34 -0.39 -19.74 -16.62
N VAL A 35 -0.32 -18.85 -15.64
CA VAL A 35 -0.67 -19.12 -14.24
C VAL A 35 -1.86 -18.24 -13.87
N PHE A 36 -3.07 -18.81 -13.87
CA PHE A 36 -4.25 -18.15 -13.34
C PHE A 36 -4.26 -18.23 -11.82
N VAL A 37 -4.48 -17.08 -11.17
CA VAL A 37 -4.71 -17.02 -9.73
C VAL A 37 -6.10 -16.46 -9.51
N ASP A 38 -7.02 -17.35 -9.16
CA ASP A 38 -8.44 -17.09 -9.23
C ASP A 38 -9.08 -16.87 -7.85
N ASP A 39 -9.85 -15.79 -7.76
CA ASP A 39 -10.64 -15.38 -6.61
C ASP A 39 -12.15 -15.43 -6.88
N SER A 40 -12.57 -16.05 -7.98
CA SER A 40 -13.95 -16.01 -8.47
C SER A 40 -14.95 -16.72 -7.56
N THR A 41 -16.21 -16.36 -7.74
CA THR A 41 -17.38 -16.99 -7.10
C THR A 41 -18.36 -17.54 -8.12
N ASP A 42 -18.06 -17.36 -9.40
CA ASP A 42 -18.78 -17.90 -10.55
C ASP A 42 -18.06 -19.15 -11.10
N ASP A 43 -18.38 -19.53 -12.33
CA ASP A 43 -17.83 -20.68 -13.04
C ASP A 43 -16.45 -20.44 -13.67
N THR A 44 -15.79 -19.32 -13.41
CA THR A 44 -14.45 -19.00 -13.95
C THR A 44 -13.44 -20.14 -13.71
N PRO A 45 -13.33 -20.77 -12.53
CA PRO A 45 -12.39 -21.88 -12.31
C PRO A 45 -12.63 -23.07 -13.22
N ASP A 46 -13.90 -23.41 -13.45
CA ASP A 46 -14.30 -24.55 -14.30
C ASP A 46 -13.98 -24.25 -15.77
N VAL A 47 -14.20 -23.01 -16.22
CA VAL A 47 -13.84 -22.56 -17.57
C VAL A 47 -12.31 -22.60 -17.75
N ILE A 48 -11.53 -22.13 -16.77
CA ILE A 48 -10.07 -22.22 -16.83
C ILE A 48 -9.62 -23.68 -16.93
N ALA A 49 -10.18 -24.60 -16.16
CA ALA A 49 -9.84 -26.02 -16.19
C ALA A 49 -10.16 -26.66 -17.55
N ALA A 50 -11.30 -26.32 -18.14
CA ALA A 50 -11.69 -26.80 -19.46
C ALA A 50 -10.73 -26.30 -20.56
N VAL A 51 -10.43 -25.01 -20.57
CA VAL A 51 -9.51 -24.40 -21.54
C VAL A 51 -8.08 -24.94 -21.36
N ALA A 52 -7.63 -25.18 -20.13
CA ALA A 52 -6.32 -25.75 -19.83
C ALA A 52 -6.15 -27.16 -20.42
N ALA A 53 -7.20 -27.95 -20.50
CA ALA A 53 -7.17 -29.30 -21.08
C ALA A 53 -6.94 -29.31 -22.61
N GLU A 54 -7.29 -28.21 -23.30
CA GLU A 54 -7.18 -28.06 -24.76
C GLU A 54 -6.00 -27.17 -25.18
N ALA A 55 -5.39 -26.43 -24.21
CA ALA A 55 -4.31 -25.49 -24.51
C ALA A 55 -3.04 -26.20 -24.97
N THR A 56 -2.32 -25.57 -25.91
CA THR A 56 -1.03 -26.10 -26.45
C THR A 56 0.16 -25.64 -25.60
N ILE A 57 -0.03 -24.68 -24.70
CA ILE A 57 0.96 -24.27 -23.70
C ILE A 57 0.46 -24.65 -22.29
N PRO A 58 1.33 -24.87 -21.30
CA PRO A 58 0.90 -25.16 -19.94
C PRO A 58 0.03 -24.06 -19.38
N VAL A 59 -1.17 -24.42 -18.93
CA VAL A 59 -2.09 -23.53 -18.21
C VAL A 59 -2.35 -24.10 -16.82
N ARG A 60 -2.10 -23.32 -15.81
CA ARG A 60 -2.23 -23.72 -14.40
C ARG A 60 -3.24 -22.84 -13.68
N LEU A 61 -4.05 -23.43 -12.85
CA LEU A 61 -5.03 -22.75 -12.00
C LEU A 61 -4.65 -22.86 -10.53
N ILE A 62 -4.63 -21.73 -9.86
CA ILE A 62 -4.55 -21.59 -8.39
C ILE A 62 -5.85 -20.92 -7.95
N HIS A 63 -6.83 -21.70 -7.51
CA HIS A 63 -8.06 -21.15 -6.94
C HIS A 63 -7.89 -20.91 -5.44
N ARG A 64 -8.06 -19.65 -4.99
CA ARG A 64 -7.76 -19.25 -3.62
C ARG A 64 -9.00 -19.33 -2.71
N ALA A 65 -8.95 -20.21 -1.72
CA ALA A 65 -9.98 -20.30 -0.69
C ALA A 65 -10.08 -19.02 0.18
N ARG A 66 -8.98 -18.29 0.32
CA ARG A 66 -8.90 -17.01 1.05
C ARG A 66 -8.26 -15.96 0.15
N ARG A 67 -8.96 -14.88 -0.10
CA ARG A 67 -8.52 -13.75 -0.96
C ARG A 67 -7.56 -12.80 -0.23
N THR A 68 -6.57 -13.35 0.49
CA THR A 68 -5.61 -12.54 1.27
C THR A 68 -4.85 -11.57 0.35
N GLY A 69 -4.83 -10.29 0.69
CA GLY A 69 -4.16 -9.26 -0.10
C GLY A 69 -4.88 -8.87 -1.41
N GLY A 70 -6.09 -9.40 -1.67
CA GLY A 70 -6.87 -9.10 -2.89
C GLY A 70 -6.09 -9.38 -4.16
N LEU A 71 -6.25 -8.54 -5.19
CA LEU A 71 -5.57 -8.67 -6.49
C LEU A 71 -4.05 -8.67 -6.35
N GLY A 72 -3.48 -7.78 -5.52
CA GLY A 72 -2.03 -7.77 -5.29
C GLY A 72 -1.51 -9.07 -4.67
N GLY A 73 -2.29 -9.67 -3.75
CA GLY A 73 -1.98 -10.99 -3.18
C GLY A 73 -2.04 -12.11 -4.23
N ALA A 74 -3.01 -12.07 -5.15
CA ALA A 74 -3.10 -13.02 -6.27
C ALA A 74 -1.86 -12.94 -7.16
N VAL A 75 -1.44 -11.73 -7.52
CA VAL A 75 -0.23 -11.52 -8.34
C VAL A 75 1.02 -12.09 -7.65
N LEU A 76 1.22 -11.82 -6.36
CA LEU A 76 2.38 -12.32 -5.64
C LEU A 76 2.37 -13.85 -5.52
N GLU A 77 1.21 -14.45 -5.30
CA GLU A 77 1.06 -15.91 -5.25
C GLU A 77 1.36 -16.54 -6.63
N GLY A 78 0.88 -15.93 -7.72
CA GLY A 78 1.20 -16.35 -9.07
C GLY A 78 2.69 -16.25 -9.41
N ILE A 79 3.35 -15.14 -9.06
CA ILE A 79 4.80 -14.99 -9.24
C ILE A 79 5.57 -16.01 -8.40
N ALA A 80 5.14 -16.29 -7.17
CA ALA A 80 5.78 -17.31 -6.34
C ALA A 80 5.65 -18.73 -6.92
N ALA A 81 4.49 -19.02 -7.55
CA ALA A 81 4.21 -20.30 -8.17
C ALA A 81 4.77 -20.43 -9.60
N ALA A 82 5.25 -19.34 -10.21
CA ALA A 82 5.79 -19.32 -11.57
C ALA A 82 6.98 -20.25 -11.74
N ALA A 83 7.07 -20.95 -12.87
CA ALA A 83 8.19 -21.80 -13.20
C ALA A 83 9.39 -21.01 -13.76
N ALA A 84 9.12 -19.89 -14.45
CA ALA A 84 10.15 -19.01 -15.01
C ALA A 84 10.57 -17.92 -14.01
N ASP A 85 11.79 -17.37 -14.20
CA ASP A 85 12.22 -16.18 -13.47
C ASP A 85 11.62 -14.89 -14.06
N ALA A 86 11.38 -14.86 -15.37
CA ALA A 86 10.65 -13.78 -16.03
C ALA A 86 9.14 -13.97 -15.83
N CYS A 87 8.52 -13.10 -15.05
CA CYS A 87 7.09 -13.14 -14.75
C CYS A 87 6.41 -11.92 -15.37
N LEU A 88 5.52 -12.16 -16.34
CA LEU A 88 4.66 -11.13 -16.89
C LEU A 88 3.32 -11.16 -16.17
N VAL A 89 2.86 -10.02 -15.71
CA VAL A 89 1.57 -9.84 -15.07
C VAL A 89 0.64 -9.10 -16.01
N MET A 90 -0.59 -9.58 -16.18
CA MET A 90 -1.63 -8.93 -16.96
C MET A 90 -3.02 -9.24 -16.43
N ASP A 91 -3.98 -8.34 -16.64
CA ASP A 91 -5.38 -8.55 -16.23
C ASP A 91 -6.10 -9.52 -17.18
N GLY A 92 -7.12 -10.22 -16.67
CA GLY A 92 -7.89 -11.23 -17.41
C GLY A 92 -8.96 -10.69 -18.36
N ASP A 93 -9.17 -9.38 -18.44
CA ASP A 93 -10.27 -8.74 -19.16
C ASP A 93 -9.94 -8.28 -20.59
N LEU A 94 -8.72 -8.62 -21.06
CA LEU A 94 -8.18 -8.28 -22.40
C LEU A 94 -7.97 -6.78 -22.64
N GLN A 95 -8.07 -5.92 -21.61
CA GLN A 95 -7.67 -4.52 -21.72
C GLN A 95 -6.14 -4.35 -21.84
N HIS A 96 -5.38 -5.37 -21.41
CA HIS A 96 -3.96 -5.55 -21.66
C HIS A 96 -3.79 -6.45 -22.87
N PRO A 97 -3.48 -5.92 -24.08
CA PRO A 97 -3.41 -6.72 -25.30
C PRO A 97 -2.28 -7.76 -25.23
N PRO A 98 -2.56 -9.06 -25.41
CA PRO A 98 -1.50 -10.06 -25.48
C PRO A 98 -0.46 -9.82 -26.57
N GLU A 99 -0.79 -9.07 -27.60
CA GLU A 99 0.06 -8.66 -28.71
C GLU A 99 1.30 -7.85 -28.26
N GLU A 100 1.26 -7.27 -27.07
CA GLU A 100 2.38 -6.52 -26.48
C GLU A 100 3.38 -7.43 -25.75
N ILE A 101 3.03 -8.70 -25.50
CA ILE A 101 3.90 -9.66 -24.78
C ILE A 101 5.26 -9.80 -25.45
N PRO A 102 5.37 -9.99 -26.79
CA PRO A 102 6.67 -10.10 -27.45
C PRO A 102 7.56 -8.87 -27.26
N ALA A 103 6.99 -7.66 -27.33
CA ALA A 103 7.73 -6.41 -27.16
C ALA A 103 8.27 -6.26 -25.71
N LEU A 104 7.44 -6.54 -24.72
CA LEU A 104 7.85 -6.53 -23.30
C LEU A 104 8.94 -7.56 -23.04
N TYR A 105 8.79 -8.77 -23.56
CA TYR A 105 9.76 -9.84 -23.38
C TYR A 105 11.08 -9.55 -24.10
N ALA A 106 11.05 -9.07 -25.32
CA ALA A 106 12.24 -8.64 -26.06
C ALA A 106 13.02 -7.53 -25.34
N ARG A 107 12.31 -6.56 -24.74
CA ARG A 107 12.93 -5.51 -23.93
C ARG A 107 13.57 -6.06 -22.66
N PHE A 108 12.93 -7.00 -22.01
CA PHE A 108 13.45 -7.68 -20.82
C PHE A 108 14.72 -8.48 -21.12
N LEU A 109 14.77 -9.19 -22.26
CA LEU A 109 15.92 -10.00 -22.68
C LEU A 109 17.21 -9.19 -22.91
N GLN A 110 17.16 -7.87 -23.00
CA GLN A 110 18.36 -7.02 -23.05
C GLN A 110 19.18 -7.07 -21.75
N GLY A 111 18.58 -7.52 -20.63
CA GLY A 111 19.27 -7.86 -19.38
C GLY A 111 19.74 -6.68 -18.53
N ASP A 112 19.43 -5.45 -18.93
CA ASP A 112 19.83 -4.22 -18.24
C ASP A 112 18.78 -3.70 -17.24
N VAL A 113 17.60 -4.35 -17.18
CA VAL A 113 16.47 -3.96 -16.34
C VAL A 113 15.95 -5.12 -15.49
N ASP A 114 15.32 -4.77 -14.37
CA ASP A 114 14.67 -5.70 -13.46
C ASP A 114 13.15 -5.77 -13.73
N VAL A 115 12.58 -4.68 -14.29
CA VAL A 115 11.16 -4.56 -14.60
C VAL A 115 10.99 -3.85 -15.95
N VAL A 116 10.09 -4.39 -16.78
CA VAL A 116 9.58 -3.71 -17.99
C VAL A 116 8.10 -3.42 -17.78
N ILE A 117 7.71 -2.17 -17.89
CA ILE A 117 6.35 -1.69 -17.67
C ILE A 117 5.69 -1.41 -19.02
N ALA A 118 4.52 -1.97 -19.27
CA ALA A 118 3.65 -1.50 -20.33
C ALA A 118 2.98 -0.19 -19.87
N SER A 119 3.35 0.90 -20.54
CA SER A 119 2.93 2.24 -20.13
C SER A 119 1.95 2.86 -21.11
N ARG A 120 0.83 3.37 -20.58
CA ARG A 120 -0.17 4.15 -21.32
C ARG A 120 0.27 5.60 -21.56
N TYR A 121 1.36 6.02 -20.90
CA TYR A 121 1.81 7.40 -20.84
C TYR A 121 3.23 7.61 -21.37
N ALA A 122 3.91 6.54 -21.78
CA ALA A 122 5.21 6.62 -22.45
C ALA A 122 5.02 6.63 -23.96
N GLY A 123 5.84 7.40 -24.70
CA GLY A 123 5.84 7.45 -26.16
C GLY A 123 4.44 7.62 -26.75
N ASP A 124 4.06 6.73 -27.64
CA ASP A 124 2.76 6.71 -28.33
C ASP A 124 1.67 5.93 -27.56
N GLY A 125 1.93 5.55 -26.31
CA GLY A 125 0.99 4.83 -25.46
C GLY A 125 -0.31 5.64 -25.24
N THR A 126 -1.44 4.94 -25.23
CA THR A 126 -2.74 5.57 -25.07
C THR A 126 -3.59 4.92 -23.98
N SER A 127 -4.44 5.74 -23.38
CA SER A 127 -5.46 5.30 -22.42
C SER A 127 -6.87 5.31 -23.07
N ALA A 128 -6.96 5.07 -24.38
CA ALA A 128 -8.20 5.19 -25.16
C ALA A 128 -9.31 4.25 -24.67
N GLY A 129 -8.97 3.03 -24.24
CA GLY A 129 -9.93 2.06 -23.68
C GLY A 129 -10.45 2.40 -22.28
N LEU A 130 -10.08 3.54 -21.70
CA LEU A 130 -10.72 4.04 -20.48
C LEU A 130 -12.05 4.74 -20.85
N ALA A 131 -13.15 4.07 -20.57
CA ALA A 131 -14.48 4.61 -20.85
C ALA A 131 -14.72 5.97 -20.13
N GLY A 132 -14.79 7.06 -20.89
CA GLY A 132 -15.20 8.38 -20.43
C GLY A 132 -14.06 9.32 -19.97
N ARG A 133 -14.21 10.62 -20.28
CA ARG A 133 -13.23 11.68 -19.97
C ARG A 133 -12.91 11.78 -18.47
N THR A 134 -13.89 11.57 -17.60
CA THR A 134 -13.70 11.60 -16.15
C THR A 134 -12.74 10.51 -15.65
N ARG A 135 -12.80 9.30 -16.19
CA ARG A 135 -11.89 8.20 -15.82
C ARG A 135 -10.47 8.49 -16.28
N VAL A 136 -10.30 9.05 -17.48
CA VAL A 136 -8.98 9.49 -17.98
C VAL A 136 -8.41 10.57 -17.07
N MET A 137 -9.20 11.57 -16.67
CA MET A 137 -8.76 12.62 -15.74
C MET A 137 -8.38 12.05 -14.37
N VAL A 138 -9.20 11.18 -13.79
CA VAL A 138 -8.91 10.52 -12.51
C VAL A 138 -7.64 9.69 -12.60
N SER A 139 -7.45 8.92 -13.67
CA SER A 139 -6.24 8.13 -13.89
C SER A 139 -4.99 9.02 -13.98
N LYS A 140 -5.02 10.09 -14.77
CA LYS A 140 -3.91 11.05 -14.90
C LYS A 140 -3.62 11.78 -13.58
N ALA A 141 -4.65 12.23 -12.87
CA ALA A 141 -4.50 12.90 -11.57
C ALA A 141 -3.91 11.95 -10.52
N SER A 142 -4.38 10.70 -10.45
CA SER A 142 -3.86 9.68 -9.56
C SER A 142 -2.40 9.34 -9.86
N THR A 143 -2.03 9.23 -11.15
CA THR A 143 -0.64 9.02 -11.59
C THR A 143 0.24 10.20 -11.22
N ALA A 144 -0.20 11.44 -11.47
CA ALA A 144 0.53 12.64 -11.10
C ALA A 144 0.75 12.74 -9.58
N LEU A 145 -0.30 12.48 -8.78
CA LEU A 145 -0.21 12.43 -7.33
C LEU A 145 0.80 11.38 -6.86
N THR A 146 0.73 10.17 -7.41
CA THR A 146 1.64 9.07 -7.09
C THR A 146 3.10 9.45 -7.36
N ARG A 147 3.39 9.99 -8.53
CA ARG A 147 4.73 10.45 -8.89
C ARG A 147 5.23 11.59 -8.00
N ALA A 148 4.35 12.53 -7.66
CA ALA A 148 4.67 13.61 -6.72
C ALA A 148 5.00 13.11 -5.33
N MET A 149 4.36 12.04 -4.88
CA MET A 149 4.64 11.42 -3.57
C MET A 149 5.93 10.59 -3.56
N PHE A 150 6.39 10.06 -4.69
CA PHE A 150 7.62 9.27 -4.81
C PHE A 150 8.57 9.83 -5.88
N PRO A 151 9.03 11.10 -5.78
CA PRO A 151 9.74 11.78 -6.87
C PRO A 151 11.08 11.15 -7.22
N ILE A 152 11.73 10.47 -6.28
CA ILE A 152 13.03 9.79 -6.51
C ILE A 152 12.80 8.39 -7.08
N ARG A 153 11.87 7.63 -6.50
CA ARG A 153 11.61 6.23 -6.88
C ARG A 153 10.92 6.09 -8.24
N LEU A 154 10.07 7.04 -8.59
CA LEU A 154 9.25 7.03 -9.81
C LEU A 154 9.69 8.12 -10.82
N LYS A 155 10.95 8.60 -10.73
CA LYS A 155 11.42 9.66 -11.63
C LYS A 155 11.35 9.26 -13.11
N ASP A 156 11.70 8.00 -13.40
CA ASP A 156 11.78 7.43 -14.74
C ASP A 156 10.56 6.52 -15.06
N VAL A 157 9.47 6.61 -14.27
CA VAL A 157 8.26 5.81 -14.45
C VAL A 157 7.09 6.73 -14.76
N SER A 158 6.48 6.55 -15.93
CA SER A 158 5.32 7.33 -16.35
C SER A 158 3.99 6.71 -15.91
N ASP A 159 3.91 5.37 -15.82
CA ASP A 159 2.71 4.63 -15.43
C ASP A 159 2.95 3.63 -14.28
N PRO A 160 3.16 4.10 -13.04
CA PRO A 160 3.42 3.22 -11.91
C PRO A 160 2.20 2.42 -11.43
N MET A 161 1.04 2.65 -12.05
CA MET A 161 -0.22 2.05 -11.62
C MET A 161 -0.81 1.06 -12.63
N THR A 162 -0.10 0.76 -13.71
CA THR A 162 -0.53 -0.27 -14.65
C THR A 162 -0.53 -1.66 -13.99
N GLY A 163 -1.44 -2.53 -14.44
CA GLY A 163 -1.42 -3.96 -14.10
C GLY A 163 -0.63 -4.79 -15.11
N PHE A 164 -0.02 -4.16 -16.13
CA PHE A 164 0.67 -4.86 -17.21
C PHE A 164 2.17 -4.58 -17.16
N PHE A 165 2.94 -5.57 -16.68
CA PHE A 165 4.39 -5.45 -16.53
C PHE A 165 5.06 -6.79 -16.51
N LEU A 166 6.34 -6.85 -16.85
CA LEU A 166 7.20 -8.01 -16.75
C LEU A 166 8.30 -7.75 -15.71
N ILE A 167 8.54 -8.70 -14.82
CA ILE A 167 9.50 -8.57 -13.74
C ILE A 167 10.36 -9.81 -13.58
N ASP A 168 11.64 -9.62 -13.25
CA ASP A 168 12.49 -10.70 -12.74
C ASP A 168 12.06 -11.01 -11.29
N ARG A 169 11.48 -12.20 -11.05
CA ARG A 169 11.04 -12.57 -9.70
C ARG A 169 12.18 -12.61 -8.68
N ARG A 170 13.43 -12.82 -9.11
CA ARG A 170 14.62 -12.79 -8.25
C ARG A 170 14.92 -11.38 -7.72
N ALA A 171 14.46 -10.36 -8.44
CA ALA A 171 14.53 -8.97 -7.98
C ALA A 171 13.46 -8.62 -6.95
N LEU A 172 12.42 -9.47 -6.74
CA LEU A 172 11.41 -9.27 -5.72
C LEU A 172 11.92 -9.72 -4.34
N ASP A 173 11.55 -8.95 -3.34
CA ASP A 173 11.63 -9.33 -1.94
C ASP A 173 10.20 -9.50 -1.42
N ALA A 174 9.67 -10.71 -1.63
CA ALA A 174 8.26 -11.01 -1.32
C ALA A 174 7.93 -10.85 0.18
N GLU A 175 8.90 -11.00 1.08
CA GLU A 175 8.70 -10.86 2.52
C GLU A 175 8.43 -9.41 2.94
N THR A 176 8.93 -8.44 2.16
CA THR A 176 8.72 -7.01 2.42
C THR A 176 7.41 -6.48 1.85
N LEU A 177 6.82 -7.21 0.90
CA LEU A 177 5.58 -6.78 0.24
C LEU A 177 4.36 -7.08 1.11
N ARG A 178 3.48 -6.10 1.22
CA ARG A 178 2.23 -6.17 1.98
C ARG A 178 1.07 -5.78 1.08
N PRO A 179 0.66 -6.66 0.14
CA PRO A 179 -0.36 -6.31 -0.86
C PRO A 179 -1.70 -6.02 -0.16
N ARG A 180 -2.20 -4.80 -0.34
CA ARG A 180 -3.44 -4.33 0.29
C ARG A 180 -4.45 -3.77 -0.68
N GLY A 181 -4.08 -3.73 -1.95
CA GLY A 181 -4.90 -3.13 -2.98
C GLY A 181 -4.65 -3.78 -4.33
N PHE A 182 -5.15 -3.11 -5.35
CA PHE A 182 -5.06 -3.55 -6.74
C PHE A 182 -3.83 -2.96 -7.47
N LYS A 183 -2.96 -2.17 -6.81
CA LYS A 183 -1.80 -1.50 -7.42
C LYS A 183 -0.48 -2.09 -6.92
N ILE A 184 -0.26 -3.38 -7.24
CA ILE A 184 0.91 -4.12 -6.77
C ILE A 184 2.22 -3.58 -7.35
N LEU A 185 2.24 -3.15 -8.61
CA LEU A 185 3.43 -2.56 -9.25
C LEU A 185 3.91 -1.32 -8.48
N LEU A 186 2.98 -0.43 -8.10
CA LEU A 186 3.33 0.74 -7.28
C LEU A 186 4.00 0.34 -5.98
N GLU A 187 3.48 -0.68 -5.30
CA GLU A 187 4.07 -1.16 -4.04
C GLU A 187 5.49 -1.69 -4.26
N ILE A 188 5.70 -2.49 -5.30
CA ILE A 188 7.01 -3.02 -5.67
C ILE A 188 8.01 -1.88 -5.91
N LEU A 189 7.64 -0.90 -6.75
CA LEU A 189 8.50 0.23 -7.12
C LEU A 189 8.77 1.18 -5.95
N ALA A 190 7.80 1.38 -5.06
CA ALA A 190 7.97 2.23 -3.88
C ALA A 190 8.92 1.64 -2.86
N ARG A 191 8.92 0.29 -2.70
CA ARG A 191 9.72 -0.40 -1.69
C ARG A 191 11.14 -0.72 -2.12
N LYS A 192 11.36 -1.03 -3.39
CA LYS A 192 12.66 -1.44 -3.91
C LYS A 192 13.13 -0.52 -5.03
N ASN A 193 14.43 -0.25 -5.07
CA ASN A 193 15.04 0.47 -6.18
C ASN A 193 15.35 -0.53 -7.30
N LEU A 194 14.49 -0.57 -8.31
CA LEU A 194 14.59 -1.46 -9.47
C LEU A 194 15.01 -0.67 -10.70
N ARG A 195 15.75 -1.32 -11.58
CA ARG A 195 16.04 -0.79 -12.92
C ARG A 195 14.80 -1.00 -13.77
N VAL A 196 14.22 0.06 -14.28
CA VAL A 196 12.93 0.04 -14.99
C VAL A 196 13.09 0.50 -16.42
N ALA A 197 12.40 -0.17 -17.35
CA ALA A 197 12.13 0.34 -18.69
C ALA A 197 10.63 0.39 -18.92
N GLU A 198 10.21 1.26 -19.82
CA GLU A 198 8.81 1.35 -20.24
C GLU A 198 8.70 1.05 -21.74
N VAL A 199 7.65 0.31 -22.10
CA VAL A 199 7.22 0.05 -23.47
C VAL A 199 5.85 0.69 -23.64
N PRO A 200 5.64 1.56 -24.63
CA PRO A 200 4.33 2.15 -24.88
C PRO A 200 3.34 1.08 -25.33
N PHE A 201 2.09 1.19 -24.86
CA PHE A 201 1.01 0.33 -25.34
C PHE A 201 -0.32 1.08 -25.41
N GLU A 202 -1.21 0.56 -26.23
CA GLU A 202 -2.58 1.04 -26.31
C GLU A 202 -3.48 0.23 -25.39
N PHE A 203 -4.08 0.90 -24.38
CA PHE A 203 -5.04 0.27 -23.47
C PHE A 203 -6.35 0.00 -24.21
N ALA A 204 -6.65 -1.29 -24.41
CA ALA A 204 -7.78 -1.74 -25.22
C ALA A 204 -9.13 -1.57 -24.52
N ASP A 205 -10.19 -1.62 -25.31
CA ASP A 205 -11.54 -1.77 -24.77
C ASP A 205 -11.70 -3.15 -24.13
N ARG A 206 -12.50 -3.19 -23.07
CA ARG A 206 -12.81 -4.46 -22.37
C ARG A 206 -13.59 -5.39 -23.29
N HIS A 207 -13.16 -6.67 -23.34
CA HIS A 207 -13.82 -7.66 -24.19
C HIS A 207 -15.20 -8.03 -23.66
N ALA A 208 -15.34 -8.29 -22.34
CA ALA A 208 -16.62 -8.58 -21.68
C ALA A 208 -16.57 -8.16 -20.20
N GLY A 209 -17.76 -7.98 -19.58
CA GLY A 209 -17.94 -7.64 -18.16
C GLY A 209 -17.96 -6.15 -17.84
N ASP A 210 -18.33 -5.83 -16.60
CA ASP A 210 -18.47 -4.46 -16.10
C ASP A 210 -17.25 -3.97 -15.32
N SER A 211 -17.00 -2.67 -15.41
CA SER A 211 -15.91 -2.05 -14.65
C SER A 211 -16.25 -2.00 -13.15
N LYS A 212 -15.38 -2.59 -12.34
CA LYS A 212 -15.50 -2.64 -10.87
C LYS A 212 -15.00 -1.36 -10.18
N ALA A 213 -14.63 -0.30 -10.93
CA ALA A 213 -14.14 0.96 -10.36
C ALA A 213 -15.24 1.68 -9.55
N SER A 214 -14.97 1.95 -8.28
CA SER A 214 -15.88 2.60 -7.33
C SER A 214 -15.18 3.68 -6.52
N VAL A 215 -15.94 4.60 -5.91
CA VAL A 215 -15.40 5.61 -4.96
C VAL A 215 -14.66 4.93 -3.79
N ARG A 216 -15.14 3.78 -3.34
CA ARG A 216 -14.50 2.98 -2.30
C ARG A 216 -13.09 2.54 -2.71
N GLN A 217 -12.90 2.12 -3.97
CA GLN A 217 -11.57 1.79 -4.48
C GLN A 217 -10.64 3.01 -4.56
N GLY A 218 -11.18 4.19 -4.89
CA GLY A 218 -10.44 5.45 -4.83
C GLY A 218 -9.93 5.78 -3.41
N LEU A 219 -10.77 5.59 -2.40
CA LEU A 219 -10.37 5.77 -0.99
C LEU A 219 -9.32 4.72 -0.56
N HIS A 220 -9.50 3.45 -0.94
CA HIS A 220 -8.49 2.42 -0.69
C HIS A 220 -7.15 2.74 -1.36
N PHE A 221 -7.15 3.27 -2.57
CA PHE A 221 -5.94 3.73 -3.25
C PHE A 221 -5.25 4.87 -2.49
N LEU A 222 -5.99 5.88 -2.05
CA LEU A 222 -5.42 7.00 -1.28
C LEU A 222 -4.85 6.52 0.06
N THR A 223 -5.50 5.60 0.75
CA THR A 223 -4.98 5.00 1.99
C THR A 223 -3.72 4.18 1.73
N GLN A 224 -3.68 3.38 0.66
CA GLN A 224 -2.47 2.64 0.24
C GLN A 224 -1.32 3.59 -0.08
N LEU A 225 -1.57 4.63 -0.88
CA LEU A 225 -0.58 5.62 -1.28
C LEU A 225 0.02 6.36 -0.07
N THR A 226 -0.85 6.78 0.85
CA THR A 226 -0.46 7.46 2.09
C THR A 226 0.32 6.53 3.02
N ALA A 227 -0.11 5.29 3.15
CA ALA A 227 0.57 4.28 3.94
C ALA A 227 1.95 3.93 3.37
N LEU A 228 2.10 3.85 2.05
CA LEU A 228 3.38 3.62 1.37
C LEU A 228 4.35 4.80 1.57
N ARG A 229 3.86 6.04 1.55
CA ARG A 229 4.72 7.24 1.62
C ARG A 229 5.12 7.60 3.05
N PHE A 230 4.16 7.55 3.97
CA PHE A 230 4.32 8.07 5.33
C PHE A 230 4.26 6.97 6.40
N GLY A 231 3.87 5.76 6.01
CA GLY A 231 3.78 4.62 6.93
C GLY A 231 2.82 4.87 8.08
N LYS A 232 3.14 4.29 9.24
CA LYS A 232 2.34 4.39 10.47
C LYS A 232 2.28 5.81 11.05
N MET A 233 3.30 6.64 10.74
CA MET A 233 3.39 7.99 11.32
C MET A 233 2.26 8.92 10.82
N SER A 234 1.83 8.80 9.56
CA SER A 234 0.74 9.62 9.04
C SER A 234 -0.61 9.25 9.66
N LEU A 235 -0.87 7.96 9.81
CA LEU A 235 -2.12 7.50 10.45
C LEU A 235 -2.14 7.87 11.94
N PHE A 236 -0.98 7.77 12.60
CA PHE A 236 -0.81 8.27 13.97
C PHE A 236 -1.09 9.77 14.06
N ALA A 237 -0.62 10.57 13.07
CA ALA A 237 -0.90 12.00 13.00
C ALA A 237 -2.38 12.31 12.79
N VAL A 238 -3.04 11.58 11.89
CA VAL A 238 -4.48 11.74 11.63
C VAL A 238 -5.30 11.44 12.90
N ILE A 239 -5.00 10.31 13.58
CA ILE A 239 -5.67 9.95 14.84
C ILE A 239 -5.41 11.02 15.91
N GLY A 240 -4.17 11.49 16.04
CA GLY A 240 -3.83 12.57 16.97
C GLY A 240 -4.58 13.88 16.67
N GLY A 241 -4.70 14.26 15.39
CA GLY A 241 -5.47 15.43 14.95
C GLY A 241 -6.96 15.30 15.23
N LEU A 242 -7.56 14.15 14.93
CA LEU A 242 -8.96 13.88 15.27
C LEU A 242 -9.19 13.90 16.79
N GLY A 243 -8.25 13.37 17.58
CA GLY A 243 -8.27 13.44 19.02
C GLY A 243 -8.22 14.88 19.54
N ALA A 244 -7.40 15.74 18.93
CA ALA A 244 -7.35 17.16 19.31
C ALA A 244 -8.67 17.89 19.02
N LEU A 245 -9.29 17.62 17.85
CA LEU A 245 -10.62 18.17 17.53
C LEU A 245 -11.68 17.66 18.49
N ALA A 246 -11.67 16.37 18.82
CA ALA A 246 -12.60 15.78 19.80
C ALA A 246 -12.40 16.37 21.20
N ASN A 247 -11.14 16.63 21.60
CA ASN A 247 -10.83 17.29 22.87
C ASN A 247 -11.49 18.68 22.97
N VAL A 248 -11.29 19.52 21.94
CA VAL A 248 -11.90 20.87 21.88
C VAL A 248 -13.43 20.79 21.94
N ALA A 249 -14.02 19.87 21.16
CA ALA A 249 -15.47 19.68 21.14
C ALA A 249 -16.02 19.22 22.51
N LEU A 250 -15.30 18.32 23.20
CA LEU A 250 -15.67 17.85 24.54
C LEU A 250 -15.58 18.97 25.60
N VAL A 251 -14.49 19.76 25.59
CA VAL A 251 -14.36 20.91 26.49
C VAL A 251 -15.50 21.88 26.25
N TRP A 252 -15.79 22.21 25.00
CA TRP A 252 -16.89 23.09 24.63
C TRP A 252 -18.24 22.56 25.13
N ALA A 253 -18.54 21.29 24.87
CA ALA A 253 -19.81 20.68 25.31
C ALA A 253 -19.95 20.63 26.82
N LEU A 254 -18.91 20.21 27.54
CA LEU A 254 -18.95 20.13 29.01
C LEU A 254 -19.10 21.51 29.66
N THR A 255 -18.44 22.55 29.14
CA THR A 255 -18.57 23.93 29.67
C THR A 255 -19.97 24.49 29.38
N HIS A 256 -20.60 24.17 28.24
CA HIS A 256 -21.99 24.54 27.96
C HIS A 256 -23.00 23.84 28.87
N LEU A 257 -22.66 22.65 29.39
CA LEU A 257 -23.45 21.94 30.40
C LEU A 257 -23.20 22.44 31.82
N GLY A 258 -22.44 23.54 31.98
CA GLY A 258 -22.16 24.15 33.28
C GLY A 258 -21.01 23.52 34.06
N VAL A 259 -20.25 22.59 33.47
CA VAL A 259 -19.07 22.02 34.12
C VAL A 259 -17.95 23.04 34.16
N ASN A 260 -17.27 23.14 35.32
CA ASN A 260 -16.11 24.02 35.48
C ASN A 260 -15.07 23.74 34.39
N TYR A 261 -14.51 24.79 33.78
CA TYR A 261 -13.56 24.68 32.66
C TYR A 261 -12.37 23.77 32.96
N LEU A 262 -11.79 23.86 34.17
CA LEU A 262 -10.63 23.01 34.52
C LEU A 262 -11.01 21.51 34.56
N ILE A 263 -12.17 21.20 35.17
CA ILE A 263 -12.69 19.81 35.18
C ILE A 263 -13.02 19.37 33.80
N ALA A 264 -13.65 20.19 32.96
CA ALA A 264 -13.97 19.89 31.57
C ALA A 264 -12.70 19.57 30.75
N ALA A 265 -11.64 20.39 30.93
CA ALA A 265 -10.35 20.19 30.24
C ALA A 265 -9.66 18.87 30.66
N ILE A 266 -9.66 18.55 31.95
CA ILE A 266 -9.10 17.28 32.46
C ILE A 266 -9.88 16.09 31.89
N VAL A 267 -11.20 16.10 32.04
CA VAL A 267 -12.05 14.99 31.55
C VAL A 267 -11.90 14.81 30.03
N ALA A 268 -11.93 15.89 29.26
CA ALA A 268 -11.75 15.82 27.81
C ALA A 268 -10.37 15.25 27.42
N SER A 269 -9.30 15.65 28.14
CA SER A 269 -7.95 15.13 27.88
C SER A 269 -7.87 13.63 28.15
N GLU A 270 -8.39 13.16 29.27
CA GLU A 270 -8.36 11.72 29.60
C GLU A 270 -9.18 10.89 28.62
N VAL A 271 -10.39 11.35 28.26
CA VAL A 271 -11.23 10.68 27.26
C VAL A 271 -10.52 10.57 25.90
N THR A 272 -9.87 11.65 25.47
CA THR A 272 -9.17 11.65 24.18
C THR A 272 -7.87 10.84 24.19
N ILE A 273 -7.13 10.79 25.31
CA ILE A 273 -5.96 9.90 25.47
C ILE A 273 -6.40 8.44 25.33
N ILE A 274 -7.50 8.04 26.00
CA ILE A 274 -8.04 6.68 25.91
C ILE A 274 -8.50 6.39 24.48
N GLY A 275 -9.28 7.28 23.87
CA GLY A 275 -9.76 7.14 22.51
C GLY A 275 -8.62 7.00 21.48
N ASN A 276 -7.61 7.88 21.59
CA ASN A 276 -6.43 7.81 20.73
C ASN A 276 -5.67 6.49 20.91
N PHE A 277 -5.50 6.01 22.14
CA PHE A 277 -4.86 4.70 22.37
C PHE A 277 -5.63 3.58 21.68
N LEU A 278 -6.96 3.51 21.82
CA LEU A 278 -7.78 2.48 21.20
C LEU A 278 -7.72 2.52 19.68
N LEU A 279 -7.77 3.72 19.09
CA LEU A 279 -7.64 3.89 17.63
C LEU A 279 -6.24 3.54 17.13
N GLN A 280 -5.19 3.95 17.85
CA GLN A 280 -3.80 3.59 17.52
C GLN A 280 -3.56 2.08 17.65
N GLU A 281 -4.08 1.44 18.69
CA GLU A 281 -4.03 -0.02 18.90
C GLU A 281 -4.73 -0.77 17.76
N ARG A 282 -5.85 -0.22 17.26
CA ARG A 282 -6.67 -0.84 16.21
C ARG A 282 -6.10 -0.64 14.81
N PHE A 283 -5.58 0.57 14.51
CA PHE A 283 -5.29 0.99 13.14
C PHE A 283 -3.80 1.24 12.86
N VAL A 284 -3.01 1.70 13.84
CA VAL A 284 -1.59 2.05 13.62
C VAL A 284 -0.68 0.86 13.94
N PHE A 285 -0.86 0.24 15.10
CA PHE A 285 0.05 -0.76 15.66
C PHE A 285 -0.55 -2.17 15.69
N HIS A 286 -1.57 -2.43 14.88
CA HIS A 286 -2.28 -3.71 14.85
C HIS A 286 -1.34 -4.91 14.62
N ASP A 287 -0.40 -4.77 13.71
CA ASP A 287 0.59 -5.80 13.33
C ASP A 287 1.68 -6.03 14.40
N MET A 288 1.97 -5.02 15.23
CA MET A 288 2.99 -5.10 16.29
C MET A 288 2.45 -5.69 17.61
N LYS A 289 1.15 -5.62 17.85
CA LYS A 289 0.56 -6.01 19.14
C LYS A 289 0.73 -7.49 19.50
N GLY A 290 0.84 -8.38 18.50
CA GLY A 290 1.05 -9.82 18.72
C GLY A 290 2.40 -10.16 19.35
N ALA A 291 3.45 -9.41 19.01
CA ALA A 291 4.80 -9.55 19.56
C ALA A 291 5.03 -8.70 20.81
N ALA A 292 4.18 -7.69 21.06
CA ALA A 292 4.34 -6.73 22.16
C ALA A 292 3.79 -7.27 23.50
N SER A 293 3.92 -6.45 24.56
CA SER A 293 3.37 -6.72 25.90
C SER A 293 1.82 -6.76 25.87
N GLY A 294 1.19 -7.28 26.93
CA GLY A 294 -0.28 -7.32 27.04
C GLY A 294 -0.93 -5.94 26.94
N VAL A 295 -2.18 -5.85 26.49
CA VAL A 295 -2.90 -4.59 26.23
C VAL A 295 -2.89 -3.63 27.42
N TRP A 296 -3.08 -4.12 28.63
CA TRP A 296 -3.06 -3.29 29.85
C TRP A 296 -1.69 -2.68 30.13
N SER A 297 -0.60 -3.39 29.83
CA SER A 297 0.75 -2.86 29.96
C SER A 297 1.02 -1.79 28.92
N ARG A 298 0.56 -2.00 27.68
CA ARG A 298 0.67 -0.98 26.61
C ARG A 298 -0.16 0.25 26.94
N PHE A 299 -1.38 0.05 27.42
CA PHE A 299 -2.24 1.15 27.88
C PHE A 299 -1.58 1.97 28.99
N ALA A 300 -1.11 1.31 30.05
CA ALA A 300 -0.45 2.01 31.17
C ALA A 300 0.76 2.82 30.72
N LYS A 301 1.62 2.26 29.86
CA LYS A 301 2.78 2.98 29.29
C LYS A 301 2.34 4.19 28.46
N SER A 302 1.36 4.02 27.57
CA SER A 302 0.83 5.08 26.73
C SER A 302 0.19 6.19 27.57
N PHE A 303 -0.66 5.82 28.51
CA PHE A 303 -1.38 6.72 29.39
C PHE A 303 -0.42 7.56 30.26
N THR A 304 0.51 6.89 30.93
CA THR A 304 1.53 7.58 31.76
C THR A 304 2.37 8.54 30.93
N PHE A 305 2.82 8.09 29.74
CA PHE A 305 3.64 8.94 28.88
C PHE A 305 2.89 10.19 28.40
N ASN A 306 1.63 10.05 27.94
CA ASN A 306 0.87 11.19 27.45
C ASN A 306 0.61 12.23 28.54
N ASN A 307 0.31 11.79 29.76
CA ASN A 307 0.14 12.68 30.92
C ASN A 307 1.47 13.35 31.34
N ALA A 308 2.56 12.59 31.38
CA ALA A 308 3.88 13.13 31.68
C ALA A 308 4.34 14.16 30.62
N GLU A 309 4.11 13.88 29.35
CA GLU A 309 4.42 14.80 28.24
C GLU A 309 3.66 16.13 28.37
N LEU A 310 2.37 16.07 28.70
CA LEU A 310 1.56 17.27 28.94
C LEU A 310 2.13 18.13 30.06
N LEU A 311 2.49 17.52 31.20
CA LEU A 311 3.09 18.21 32.34
C LEU A 311 4.46 18.84 32.01
N ILE A 312 5.28 18.20 31.17
CA ILE A 312 6.58 18.71 30.75
C ILE A 312 6.41 19.84 29.72
N ARG A 313 5.47 19.73 28.81
CA ARG A 313 5.27 20.67 27.71
C ARG A 313 4.84 22.06 28.21
N ILE A 314 3.99 22.12 29.23
CA ILE A 314 3.49 23.39 29.75
C ILE A 314 4.62 24.33 30.22
N PRO A 315 5.58 23.89 31.08
CA PRO A 315 6.71 24.72 31.47
C PRO A 315 7.63 25.10 30.28
N ILE A 316 7.81 24.20 29.31
CA ILE A 316 8.63 24.49 28.13
C ILE A 316 8.01 25.62 27.30
N VAL A 317 6.69 25.59 27.06
CA VAL A 317 6.00 26.68 26.36
C VAL A 317 6.14 28.00 27.14
N ALA A 318 5.94 27.96 28.45
CA ALA A 318 6.10 29.16 29.32
C ALA A 318 7.52 29.72 29.23
N LEU A 319 8.55 28.86 29.27
CA LEU A 319 9.95 29.26 29.13
C LEU A 319 10.21 29.92 27.76
N MET A 320 9.75 29.31 26.66
CA MET A 320 9.92 29.85 25.30
C MET A 320 9.26 31.22 25.12
N VAL A 321 8.09 31.44 25.76
CA VAL A 321 7.38 32.73 25.67
C VAL A 321 8.10 33.78 26.52
N ASN A 322 8.48 33.45 27.77
CA ASN A 322 9.02 34.42 28.71
C ASN A 322 10.48 34.80 28.44
N THR A 323 11.30 33.84 27.98
CA THR A 323 12.74 34.07 27.77
C THR A 323 13.11 34.26 26.30
N GLY A 324 12.45 33.54 25.38
CA GLY A 324 12.73 33.57 23.94
C GLY A 324 11.97 34.65 23.16
N HIS A 325 11.10 35.39 23.80
CA HIS A 325 10.24 36.41 23.17
C HIS A 325 9.42 35.88 21.98
N ILE A 326 9.15 34.56 21.98
CA ILE A 326 8.39 33.88 20.95
C ILE A 326 6.90 33.99 21.29
N SER A 327 6.05 34.27 20.29
CA SER A 327 4.60 34.28 20.55
C SER A 327 4.11 32.93 21.09
N ALA A 328 3.16 32.91 21.99
CA ALA A 328 2.60 31.70 22.58
C ALA A 328 2.08 30.72 21.53
N VAL A 329 1.54 31.22 20.41
CA VAL A 329 1.05 30.42 19.30
C VAL A 329 2.21 29.66 18.64
N ILE A 330 3.31 30.35 18.33
CA ILE A 330 4.49 29.72 17.68
C ILE A 330 5.15 28.73 18.63
N ALA A 331 5.35 29.11 19.92
CA ALA A 331 5.92 28.21 20.93
C ALA A 331 5.07 26.93 21.10
N THR A 332 3.75 27.06 21.13
CA THR A 332 2.83 25.91 21.18
C THR A 332 2.92 25.07 19.93
N ALA A 333 2.95 25.67 18.74
CA ALA A 333 3.05 24.92 17.48
C ALA A 333 4.35 24.11 17.39
N ILE A 334 5.49 24.72 17.73
CA ILE A 334 6.80 24.03 17.75
C ILE A 334 6.78 22.86 18.73
N THR A 335 6.31 23.10 19.98
CA THR A 335 6.28 22.03 20.99
C THR A 335 5.31 20.92 20.66
N LEU A 336 4.20 21.19 19.96
CA LEU A 336 3.28 20.17 19.48
C LEU A 336 3.91 19.29 18.40
N VAL A 337 4.68 19.86 17.46
CA VAL A 337 5.40 19.07 16.44
C VAL A 337 6.46 18.19 17.09
N VAL A 338 7.24 18.73 18.02
CA VAL A 338 8.24 17.94 18.75
C VAL A 338 7.57 16.83 19.58
N ALA A 339 6.51 17.18 20.32
CA ALA A 339 5.75 16.21 21.11
C ALA A 339 5.15 15.09 20.24
N PHE A 340 4.64 15.42 19.05
CA PHE A 340 4.14 14.42 18.10
C PHE A 340 5.22 13.41 17.71
N ILE A 341 6.41 13.87 17.33
CA ILE A 341 7.53 13.00 16.95
C ILE A 341 7.95 12.14 18.14
N VAL A 342 8.16 12.74 19.31
CA VAL A 342 8.57 12.02 20.53
C VAL A 342 7.52 10.99 20.94
N ARG A 343 6.24 11.32 20.84
CA ARG A 343 5.11 10.42 21.13
C ARG A 343 5.07 9.25 20.17
N PHE A 344 5.23 9.48 18.87
CA PHE A 344 5.27 8.42 17.88
C PHE A 344 6.45 7.46 18.13
N VAL A 345 7.65 8.01 18.35
CA VAL A 345 8.86 7.22 18.67
C VAL A 345 8.66 6.40 19.94
N PHE A 346 8.15 7.02 21.00
CA PHE A 346 7.91 6.32 22.27
C PHE A 346 6.90 5.17 22.10
N HIS A 347 5.80 5.39 21.37
CA HIS A 347 4.84 4.33 21.11
C HIS A 347 5.49 3.18 20.34
N SER A 348 6.22 3.49 19.27
CA SER A 348 6.88 2.47 18.44
C SER A 348 7.92 1.65 19.22
N LEU A 349 8.79 2.31 20.00
CA LEU A 349 9.95 1.68 20.63
C LEU A 349 9.71 1.14 22.04
N VAL A 350 8.71 1.67 22.76
CA VAL A 350 8.49 1.33 24.18
C VAL A 350 7.13 0.67 24.42
N VAL A 351 6.06 1.23 23.84
CA VAL A 351 4.71 0.70 24.03
C VAL A 351 4.53 -0.60 23.25
N TYR A 352 4.94 -0.60 21.98
CA TYR A 352 4.80 -1.72 21.05
C TYR A 352 6.11 -2.49 20.79
N ALA A 353 7.13 -2.29 21.65
CA ALA A 353 8.37 -3.06 21.57
C ALA A 353 8.09 -4.58 21.66
N PRO A 354 8.75 -5.41 20.85
CA PRO A 354 8.67 -6.86 20.96
C PRO A 354 9.12 -7.34 22.34
N ARG A 355 8.48 -8.38 22.86
CA ARG A 355 8.99 -9.07 24.06
C ARG A 355 10.37 -9.63 23.73
N LYS A 356 11.34 -9.34 24.58
CA LYS A 356 12.74 -9.80 24.42
C LYS A 356 12.80 -11.33 24.28
N ALA A 357 13.23 -11.79 23.10
CA ALA A 357 13.91 -13.04 22.93
C ALA A 357 15.35 -12.69 22.54
N GLY A 358 16.27 -12.92 23.46
CA GLY A 358 17.71 -13.00 23.41
C GLY A 358 18.52 -12.21 22.38
N ALA A 359 19.32 -11.27 22.88
CA ALA A 359 20.58 -10.65 22.41
C ALA A 359 20.53 -9.17 21.92
N PRO A 360 21.54 -8.36 22.25
CA PRO A 360 21.45 -6.89 22.15
C PRO A 360 21.95 -6.37 20.81
N VAL A 361 21.05 -5.76 20.04
CA VAL A 361 21.41 -4.81 18.98
C VAL A 361 21.33 -3.40 19.57
N SER A 362 22.29 -2.52 19.24
CA SER A 362 22.35 -1.16 19.80
C SER A 362 21.04 -0.39 19.53
N ALA A 363 20.56 0.35 20.52
CA ALA A 363 19.28 1.06 20.47
C ALA A 363 19.16 2.02 19.26
N GLY A 364 20.27 2.66 18.85
CA GLY A 364 20.30 3.55 17.70
C GLY A 364 20.15 2.84 16.34
N ARG A 365 20.70 1.65 16.18
CA ARG A 365 20.58 0.87 14.93
C ARG A 365 19.18 0.27 14.80
N ARG A 366 18.58 -0.17 15.91
CA ARG A 366 17.14 -0.56 15.92
C ARG A 366 16.24 0.59 15.56
N PHE A 367 16.52 1.79 16.02
CA PHE A 367 15.73 2.99 15.72
C PHE A 367 15.73 3.30 14.22
N VAL A 368 16.88 3.26 13.56
CA VAL A 368 17.00 3.51 12.11
C VAL A 368 16.35 2.38 11.31
N ASP A 369 16.63 1.12 11.65
CA ASP A 369 16.06 -0.05 10.97
C ASP A 369 14.54 -0.14 11.20
N GLU A 370 14.02 0.24 12.38
CA GLU A 370 12.58 0.29 12.66
C GLU A 370 11.89 1.50 12.05
N LEU A 371 12.53 2.67 11.97
CA LEU A 371 12.00 3.81 11.24
C LEU A 371 11.96 3.54 9.73
N ASP A 372 12.98 2.91 9.18
CA ASP A 372 13.00 2.49 7.78
C ASP A 372 11.97 1.38 7.51
N ALA A 373 11.87 0.38 8.38
CA ALA A 373 10.86 -0.68 8.28
C ALA A 373 9.43 -0.14 8.48
N GLN A 374 9.24 0.88 9.33
CA GLN A 374 7.93 1.50 9.59
C GLN A 374 7.56 2.56 8.55
N ALA A 375 8.53 3.30 8.01
CA ALA A 375 8.32 4.16 6.85
C ALA A 375 7.97 3.34 5.60
N MET A 376 8.42 2.07 5.57
CA MET A 376 8.22 1.11 4.48
C MET A 376 7.07 0.11 4.75
N SER A 377 6.55 0.02 5.98
CA SER A 377 5.39 -0.82 6.33
C SER A 377 4.10 -0.03 6.28
N PRO A 378 3.18 -0.31 5.36
CA PRO A 378 1.83 0.25 5.43
C PRO A 378 1.18 -0.24 6.72
N GLY A 379 0.56 0.70 7.47
CA GLY A 379 -0.32 0.31 8.58
C GLY A 379 -1.48 -0.57 8.08
N GLU A 380 -1.89 -1.62 8.79
CA GLU A 380 -3.09 -2.40 8.43
C GLU A 380 -4.35 -1.60 8.74
N LEU A 381 -5.08 -1.16 7.71
CA LEU A 381 -6.46 -0.70 7.77
C LEU A 381 -7.43 -1.84 7.46
#